data_cf36998185933033007b19e1f66f789c
#
_entry.id   cf36998185933033007b19e1f66f789c
#
_cell.length_a   1.000
_cell.length_b   1.000
_cell.length_c   1.000
_cell.angle_alpha   90.00
_cell.angle_beta   90.00
_cell.angle_gamma   90.00
#
_symmetry.space_group_name_H-M   'P 1'
#
loop_
_entity.id
_entity.type
_entity.pdbx_description
1 polymer ?
#
loop_
_entity_poly.entity_id
_entity_poly.type
_entity_poly.pdbx_seq_one_letter_code
_entity_poly.pdbx_strand_id
1 'polypeptide(L)'
;GSPHGGVYLDIATRMTPEEIKRRLPSMYHQFIELAEVDITKDEMEVGPTCHYVMGGIEVDPDTGAARTPGLFAAGECSGGMHGSNRLGGNSLSDLLVFGRRAGLGAADYVRALASRPAVSQEAIDSAAALALAPFKGPQGKAKPENAYTLHAELQQTMNDLVGIIRTAPEIQQALDKIDEFKVRYANIEADGKRPFNPGWHLAI
;
A
#
# COMPACT_ATOMS: atom_id res chain seq x y z
N GLY A 1 -17.59 -7.15 -22.62
CA GLY A 1 -17.22 -6.63 -21.30
C GLY A 1 -18.30 -5.74 -20.73
N SER A 2 -18.18 -5.41 -19.47
CA SER A 2 -19.05 -4.46 -18.80
C SER A 2 -18.77 -3.01 -19.23
N PRO A 3 -19.63 -2.04 -18.91
CA PRO A 3 -19.43 -0.62 -19.27
C PRO A 3 -18.09 -0.04 -18.78
N HIS A 4 -17.56 -0.54 -17.68
CA HIS A 4 -16.30 -0.06 -17.08
C HIS A 4 -15.11 -0.98 -17.37
N GLY A 5 -15.21 -1.87 -18.36
CA GLY A 5 -14.12 -2.75 -18.79
C GLY A 5 -13.94 -4.03 -17.98
N GLY A 6 -14.86 -4.32 -17.08
CA GLY A 6 -14.88 -5.55 -16.28
C GLY A 6 -15.70 -6.68 -16.89
N VAL A 7 -16.14 -7.58 -15.99
CA VAL A 7 -17.04 -8.70 -16.27
C VAL A 7 -18.14 -8.74 -15.20
N TYR A 8 -19.23 -9.43 -15.52
CA TYR A 8 -20.29 -9.66 -14.53
C TYR A 8 -20.06 -10.98 -13.79
N LEU A 9 -20.09 -10.91 -12.47
CA LEU A 9 -20.03 -12.07 -11.58
C LEU A 9 -21.43 -12.35 -11.00
N ASP A 10 -22.02 -13.45 -11.42
CA ASP A 10 -23.34 -13.90 -10.95
C ASP A 10 -23.21 -14.90 -9.81
N ILE A 11 -23.64 -14.51 -8.62
CA ILE A 11 -23.82 -15.41 -7.47
C ILE A 11 -25.29 -15.60 -7.11
N ALA A 12 -26.18 -14.69 -7.57
CA ALA A 12 -27.60 -14.71 -7.26
C ALA A 12 -28.30 -15.97 -7.80
N THR A 13 -27.87 -16.47 -8.96
CA THR A 13 -28.40 -17.72 -9.54
C THR A 13 -27.74 -18.98 -8.96
N ARG A 14 -26.68 -18.88 -8.18
CA ARG A 14 -25.87 -19.98 -7.64
C ARG A 14 -26.13 -20.27 -6.17
N MET A 15 -26.63 -19.31 -5.40
CA MET A 15 -26.80 -19.40 -3.96
C MET A 15 -28.09 -18.71 -3.54
N THR A 16 -28.68 -19.13 -2.42
CA THR A 16 -29.86 -18.46 -1.86
C THR A 16 -29.47 -17.10 -1.25
N PRO A 17 -30.41 -16.13 -1.18
CA PRO A 17 -30.14 -14.84 -0.54
C PRO A 17 -29.62 -14.95 0.90
N GLU A 18 -30.15 -15.92 1.67
CA GLU A 18 -29.74 -16.17 3.05
C GLU A 18 -28.29 -16.69 3.10
N GLU A 19 -27.92 -17.55 2.18
CA GLU A 19 -26.58 -18.11 2.09
C GLU A 19 -25.56 -17.05 1.66
N ILE A 20 -25.89 -16.19 0.69
CA ILE A 20 -25.06 -15.06 0.27
C ILE A 20 -24.80 -14.12 1.46
N LYS A 21 -25.85 -13.69 2.16
CA LYS A 21 -25.73 -12.79 3.33
C LYS A 21 -24.93 -13.43 4.48
N ARG A 22 -25.04 -14.72 4.67
CA ARG A 22 -24.31 -15.45 5.71
C ARG A 22 -22.82 -15.64 5.36
N ARG A 23 -22.51 -15.97 4.09
CA ARG A 23 -21.13 -16.25 3.66
C ARG A 23 -20.35 -15.00 3.26
N LEU A 24 -21.02 -13.99 2.74
CA LEU A 24 -20.43 -12.78 2.17
C LEU A 24 -21.03 -11.50 2.79
N PRO A 25 -21.14 -11.38 4.12
CA PRO A 25 -21.83 -10.25 4.74
C PRO A 25 -21.20 -8.90 4.37
N SER A 26 -19.88 -8.82 4.40
CA SER A 26 -19.16 -7.58 4.06
C SER A 26 -19.35 -7.19 2.59
N MET A 27 -19.29 -8.16 1.67
CA MET A 27 -19.51 -7.90 0.25
C MET A 27 -20.95 -7.43 -0.01
N TYR A 28 -21.93 -8.07 0.63
CA TYR A 28 -23.33 -7.68 0.53
C TYR A 28 -23.53 -6.21 0.92
N HIS A 29 -23.00 -5.81 2.07
CA HIS A 29 -23.10 -4.41 2.52
C HIS A 29 -22.34 -3.44 1.61
N GLN A 30 -21.12 -3.76 1.19
CA GLN A 30 -20.33 -2.89 0.32
C GLN A 30 -21.00 -2.65 -1.03
N PHE A 31 -21.54 -3.69 -1.67
CA PHE A 31 -22.21 -3.52 -2.96
C PHE A 31 -23.51 -2.72 -2.83
N ILE A 32 -24.28 -2.91 -1.76
CA ILE A 32 -25.48 -2.08 -1.51
C ILE A 32 -25.10 -0.62 -1.23
N GLU A 33 -24.13 -0.38 -0.36
CA GLU A 33 -23.83 0.97 0.11
C GLU A 33 -23.01 1.79 -0.90
N LEU A 34 -22.12 1.14 -1.67
CA LEU A 34 -21.19 1.84 -2.56
C LEU A 34 -21.60 1.78 -4.04
N ALA A 35 -22.34 0.77 -4.45
CA ALA A 35 -22.72 0.54 -5.85
C ALA A 35 -24.23 0.47 -6.06
N GLU A 36 -25.04 0.51 -4.99
CA GLU A 36 -26.51 0.36 -5.05
C GLU A 36 -26.98 -0.97 -5.69
N VAL A 37 -26.14 -2.02 -5.60
CA VAL A 37 -26.37 -3.34 -6.19
C VAL A 37 -26.72 -4.35 -5.10
N ASP A 38 -27.89 -4.99 -5.21
CA ASP A 38 -28.28 -6.13 -4.34
C ASP A 38 -27.76 -7.44 -4.91
N ILE A 39 -26.57 -7.88 -4.49
CA ILE A 39 -25.91 -9.09 -4.97
C ILE A 39 -26.68 -10.39 -4.68
N THR A 40 -27.81 -10.32 -3.97
CA THR A 40 -28.72 -11.46 -3.83
C THR A 40 -29.73 -11.57 -4.98
N LYS A 41 -29.77 -10.58 -5.87
CA LYS A 41 -30.70 -10.49 -7.00
C LYS A 41 -29.99 -10.17 -8.32
N ASP A 42 -28.98 -9.31 -8.23
CA ASP A 42 -28.32 -8.73 -9.39
C ASP A 42 -26.87 -9.21 -9.51
N GLU A 43 -26.35 -9.18 -10.73
CA GLU A 43 -24.95 -9.49 -11.03
C GLU A 43 -24.03 -8.34 -10.55
N MET A 44 -22.85 -8.71 -10.04
CA MET A 44 -21.81 -7.76 -9.65
C MET A 44 -20.90 -7.45 -10.84
N GLU A 45 -20.73 -6.18 -11.18
CA GLU A 45 -19.64 -5.80 -12.06
C GLU A 45 -18.31 -5.85 -11.30
N VAL A 46 -17.36 -6.63 -11.81
CA VAL A 46 -16.04 -6.82 -11.22
C VAL A 46 -14.95 -6.71 -12.26
N GLY A 47 -13.80 -6.19 -11.88
CA GLY A 47 -12.63 -6.09 -12.75
C GLY A 47 -11.37 -6.55 -12.04
N PRO A 48 -10.37 -7.06 -12.79
CA PRO A 48 -9.08 -7.37 -12.21
C PRO A 48 -8.39 -6.09 -11.75
N THR A 49 -7.77 -6.14 -10.58
CA THR A 49 -6.98 -5.04 -10.02
C THR A 49 -5.74 -5.58 -9.34
N CYS A 50 -4.71 -4.75 -9.22
CA CYS A 50 -3.55 -5.09 -8.41
C CYS A 50 -3.97 -5.15 -6.95
N HIS A 51 -3.84 -6.32 -6.33
CA HIS A 51 -4.25 -6.54 -4.94
C HIS A 51 -3.07 -6.83 -4.04
N TYR A 52 -2.11 -7.63 -4.50
CA TYR A 52 -0.95 -8.07 -3.73
C TYR A 52 0.30 -7.92 -4.59
N VAL A 53 1.29 -7.16 -4.11
CA VAL A 53 2.54 -6.93 -4.85
C VAL A 53 3.59 -7.92 -4.40
N MET A 54 4.08 -8.75 -5.34
CA MET A 54 5.15 -9.70 -5.09
C MET A 54 6.50 -9.00 -5.08
N GLY A 55 7.35 -9.39 -4.15
CA GLY A 55 8.65 -8.76 -3.92
C GLY A 55 8.67 -8.04 -2.58
N GLY A 56 9.69 -7.25 -2.33
CA GLY A 56 9.83 -6.51 -1.08
C GLY A 56 11.24 -6.59 -0.51
N ILE A 57 11.34 -6.44 0.80
CA ILE A 57 12.61 -6.49 1.53
C ILE A 57 13.12 -7.94 1.54
N GLU A 58 14.35 -8.15 1.06
CA GLU A 58 15.04 -9.45 1.17
C GLU A 58 15.34 -9.74 2.64
N VAL A 59 14.86 -10.90 3.11
CA VAL A 59 14.97 -11.31 4.51
C VAL A 59 15.49 -12.74 4.63
N ASP A 60 16.12 -13.03 5.74
CA ASP A 60 16.41 -14.40 6.16
C ASP A 60 15.09 -15.13 6.49
N PRO A 61 14.82 -16.31 5.91
CA PRO A 61 13.53 -16.99 6.03
C PRO A 61 13.21 -17.50 7.45
N ASP A 62 14.22 -17.68 8.28
CA ASP A 62 14.04 -18.21 9.63
C ASP A 62 13.82 -17.13 10.68
N THR A 63 14.41 -15.96 10.48
CA THR A 63 14.41 -14.86 11.44
C THR A 63 13.67 -13.61 10.97
N GLY A 64 13.36 -13.50 9.67
CA GLY A 64 12.80 -12.28 9.07
C GLY A 64 13.77 -11.10 9.05
N ALA A 65 15.05 -11.30 9.36
CA ALA A 65 16.05 -10.25 9.40
C ALA A 65 16.45 -9.81 7.99
N ALA A 66 16.45 -8.52 7.74
CA ALA A 66 16.98 -7.92 6.52
C ALA A 66 18.52 -7.81 6.58
N ARG A 67 19.15 -7.44 5.45
CA ARG A 67 20.60 -7.16 5.41
C ARG A 67 21.00 -5.99 6.30
N THR A 68 20.09 -5.04 6.51
CA THR A 68 20.32 -3.92 7.44
C THR A 68 20.10 -4.39 8.87
N PRO A 69 21.12 -4.34 9.75
CA PRO A 69 20.98 -4.77 11.13
C PRO A 69 19.86 -4.03 11.88
N GLY A 70 19.00 -4.78 12.56
CA GLY A 70 17.85 -4.24 13.30
C GLY A 70 16.60 -4.01 12.46
N LEU A 71 16.65 -4.23 11.13
CA LEU A 71 15.48 -4.22 10.26
C LEU A 71 14.96 -5.65 10.08
N PHE A 72 13.65 -5.82 10.27
CA PHE A 72 12.94 -7.09 10.07
C PHE A 72 11.72 -6.85 9.21
N ALA A 73 11.34 -7.82 8.38
CA ALA A 73 10.13 -7.74 7.58
C ALA A 73 9.44 -9.10 7.48
N ALA A 74 8.11 -9.08 7.39
CA ALA A 74 7.28 -10.25 7.15
C ALA A 74 5.96 -9.83 6.48
N GLY A 75 5.29 -10.77 5.82
CA GLY A 75 4.08 -10.52 5.05
C GLY A 75 4.39 -9.88 3.70
N GLU A 76 3.44 -9.17 3.14
CA GLU A 76 3.53 -8.61 1.78
C GLU A 76 4.76 -7.74 1.54
N CYS A 77 5.28 -7.06 2.57
CA CYS A 77 6.48 -6.22 2.44
C CYS A 77 7.79 -7.01 2.38
N SER A 78 7.78 -8.33 2.62
CA SER A 78 8.95 -9.20 2.49
C SER A 78 8.98 -9.91 1.15
N GLY A 79 10.16 -10.01 0.54
CA GLY A 79 10.34 -10.62 -0.76
C GLY A 79 10.78 -12.08 -0.72
N GLY A 80 10.53 -12.81 -1.83
CA GLY A 80 11.09 -14.12 -2.10
C GLY A 80 10.19 -15.32 -1.82
N MET A 81 9.24 -15.20 -0.92
CA MET A 81 8.43 -16.32 -0.43
C MET A 81 7.45 -16.89 -1.44
N HIS A 82 6.82 -16.04 -2.23
CA HIS A 82 5.76 -16.42 -3.15
C HIS A 82 6.19 -16.48 -4.62
N GLY A 83 7.47 -16.23 -4.92
CA GLY A 83 7.94 -16.16 -6.31
C GLY A 83 7.24 -15.04 -7.08
N SER A 84 6.76 -15.36 -8.28
CA SER A 84 6.09 -14.37 -9.15
C SER A 84 4.62 -14.12 -8.79
N ASN A 85 3.98 -15.07 -8.10
CA ASN A 85 2.61 -14.90 -7.60
C ASN A 85 2.31 -15.88 -6.45
N ARG A 86 1.52 -15.46 -5.48
CA ARG A 86 1.09 -16.33 -4.39
C ARG A 86 -0.16 -17.13 -4.73
N LEU A 87 -0.31 -18.29 -4.10
CA LEU A 87 -1.55 -19.04 -4.13
C LEU A 87 -2.64 -18.34 -3.31
N GLY A 88 -3.89 -18.45 -3.77
CA GLY A 88 -5.04 -17.87 -3.10
C GLY A 88 -5.12 -18.30 -1.62
N GLY A 89 -5.32 -17.34 -0.73
CA GLY A 89 -5.37 -17.55 0.73
C GLY A 89 -4.03 -17.61 1.45
N ASN A 90 -2.92 -17.89 0.76
CA ASN A 90 -1.60 -18.08 1.40
C ASN A 90 -1.02 -16.80 2.03
N SER A 91 -1.54 -15.60 1.71
CA SER A 91 -1.13 -14.39 2.44
C SER A 91 -1.45 -14.46 3.93
N LEU A 92 -2.57 -15.06 4.31
CA LEU A 92 -2.93 -15.21 5.72
C LEU A 92 -2.00 -16.18 6.45
N SER A 93 -1.63 -17.30 5.80
CA SER A 93 -0.66 -18.25 6.34
C SER A 93 0.73 -17.63 6.49
N ASP A 94 1.14 -16.82 5.50
CA ASP A 94 2.37 -16.04 5.52
C ASP A 94 2.41 -15.08 6.72
N LEU A 95 1.40 -14.25 6.90
CA LEU A 95 1.31 -13.30 8.02
C LEU A 95 1.46 -13.99 9.38
N LEU A 96 0.83 -15.16 9.56
CA LEU A 96 0.88 -15.91 10.82
C LEU A 96 2.23 -16.54 11.06
N VAL A 97 2.79 -17.22 10.06
CA VAL A 97 4.04 -17.99 10.21
C VAL A 97 5.25 -17.06 10.25
N PHE A 98 5.40 -16.23 9.24
CA PHE A 98 6.60 -15.39 9.10
C PHE A 98 6.54 -14.13 9.95
N GLY A 99 5.33 -13.60 10.25
CA GLY A 99 5.18 -12.57 11.27
C GLY A 99 5.65 -13.04 12.65
N ARG A 100 5.35 -14.30 13.02
CA ARG A 100 5.87 -14.90 14.25
C ARG A 100 7.39 -15.07 14.21
N ARG A 101 7.95 -15.57 13.10
CA ARG A 101 9.40 -15.75 12.93
C ARG A 101 10.14 -14.41 13.03
N ALA A 102 9.68 -13.40 12.31
CA ALA A 102 10.26 -12.05 12.34
C ALA A 102 10.18 -11.43 13.74
N GLY A 103 9.05 -11.61 14.43
CA GLY A 103 8.90 -11.15 15.81
C GLY A 103 9.87 -11.82 16.79
N LEU A 104 10.09 -13.12 16.67
CA LEU A 104 11.07 -13.85 17.48
C LEU A 104 12.51 -13.43 17.13
N GLY A 105 12.84 -13.34 15.83
CA GLY A 105 14.16 -12.87 15.38
C GLY A 105 14.48 -11.47 15.87
N ALA A 106 13.51 -10.55 15.79
CA ALA A 106 13.65 -9.19 16.32
C ALA A 106 13.87 -9.19 17.85
N ALA A 107 13.13 -10.03 18.58
CA ALA A 107 13.28 -10.15 20.03
C ALA A 107 14.67 -10.69 20.41
N ASP A 108 15.17 -11.69 19.69
CA ASP A 108 16.50 -12.26 19.94
C ASP A 108 17.61 -11.25 19.59
N TYR A 109 17.44 -10.50 18.50
CA TYR A 109 18.35 -9.40 18.16
C TYR A 109 18.44 -8.38 19.28
N VAL A 110 17.27 -7.92 19.79
CA VAL A 110 17.23 -6.92 20.88
C VAL A 110 17.88 -7.46 22.17
N ARG A 111 17.65 -8.74 22.50
CA ARG A 111 18.29 -9.37 23.69
C ARG A 111 19.80 -9.49 23.57
N ALA A 112 20.31 -9.64 22.34
CA ALA A 112 21.74 -9.73 22.08
C ALA A 112 22.47 -8.37 22.09
N LEU A 113 21.75 -7.26 22.08
CA LEU A 113 22.34 -5.92 22.15
C LEU A 113 22.98 -5.67 23.52
N ALA A 114 24.25 -5.23 23.52
CA ALA A 114 24.95 -4.85 24.75
C ALA A 114 24.35 -3.60 25.42
N SER A 115 23.75 -2.72 24.62
CA SER A 115 23.07 -1.51 25.09
C SER A 115 22.03 -1.04 24.05
N ARG A 116 21.10 -0.19 24.48
CA ARG A 116 20.17 0.46 23.56
C ARG A 116 20.92 1.34 22.57
N PRO A 117 20.69 1.19 21.24
CA PRO A 117 21.29 2.06 20.25
C PRO A 117 20.95 3.55 20.52
N ALA A 118 21.97 4.40 20.44
CA ALA A 118 21.77 5.85 20.54
C ALA A 118 21.33 6.40 19.17
N VAL A 119 20.37 7.31 19.20
CA VAL A 119 19.98 8.10 18.03
C VAL A 119 20.54 9.51 18.20
N SER A 120 21.25 10.02 17.20
CA SER A 120 21.79 11.38 17.26
C SER A 120 20.67 12.42 17.20
N GLN A 121 20.86 13.55 17.89
CA GLN A 121 19.91 14.66 17.83
C GLN A 121 19.74 15.19 16.41
N GLU A 122 20.82 15.22 15.63
CA GLU A 122 20.80 15.61 14.22
C GLU A 122 19.87 14.73 13.37
N ALA A 123 19.91 13.41 13.58
CA ALA A 123 19.00 12.48 12.88
C ALA A 123 17.53 12.71 13.25
N ILE A 124 17.28 13.00 14.53
CA ILE A 124 15.92 13.34 15.01
C ILE A 124 15.44 14.65 14.38
N ASP A 125 16.27 15.69 14.41
CA ASP A 125 15.93 17.00 13.86
C ASP A 125 15.69 16.94 12.35
N SER A 126 16.52 16.18 11.62
CA SER A 126 16.38 15.96 10.19
C SER A 126 15.07 15.23 9.85
N ALA A 127 14.75 14.17 10.57
CA ALA A 127 13.51 13.45 10.38
C ALA A 127 12.26 14.32 10.69
N ALA A 128 12.33 15.10 11.77
CA ALA A 128 11.27 16.05 12.12
C ALA A 128 11.11 17.15 11.07
N ALA A 129 12.22 17.68 10.56
CA ALA A 129 12.20 18.71 9.50
C ALA A 129 11.55 18.16 8.21
N LEU A 130 11.88 16.94 7.82
CA LEU A 130 11.28 16.27 6.66
C LEU A 130 9.77 16.06 6.85
N ALA A 131 9.37 15.49 7.98
CA ALA A 131 7.97 15.23 8.27
C ALA A 131 7.12 16.51 8.35
N LEU A 132 7.70 17.62 8.79
CA LEU A 132 7.01 18.90 8.93
C LEU A 132 7.16 19.81 7.69
N ALA A 133 7.90 19.39 6.68
CA ALA A 133 8.12 20.21 5.48
C ALA A 133 6.82 20.65 4.79
N PRO A 134 5.78 19.80 4.66
CA PRO A 134 4.52 20.21 4.02
C PRO A 134 3.82 21.39 4.73
N PHE A 135 4.01 21.58 6.02
CA PHE A 135 3.45 22.75 6.74
C PHE A 135 4.21 24.05 6.52
N LYS A 136 5.39 23.97 5.90
CA LYS A 136 6.18 25.17 5.56
C LYS A 136 5.87 25.66 4.15
N GLY A 137 5.23 24.80 3.33
CA GLY A 137 4.98 25.07 1.93
C GLY A 137 6.25 25.20 1.08
N PRO A 138 6.07 25.57 -0.20
CA PRO A 138 7.19 25.69 -1.14
C PRO A 138 8.15 26.81 -0.78
N GLN A 139 9.42 26.61 -1.12
CA GLN A 139 10.45 27.64 -0.93
C GLN A 139 10.49 28.60 -2.11
N GLY A 140 10.65 29.89 -1.83
CA GLY A 140 10.83 30.92 -2.85
C GLY A 140 9.54 31.25 -3.62
N LYS A 141 9.63 31.26 -4.97
CA LYS A 141 8.52 31.63 -5.88
C LYS A 141 7.77 30.42 -6.45
N ALA A 142 8.05 29.20 -5.99
CA ALA A 142 7.36 28.02 -6.47
C ALA A 142 5.88 28.07 -6.06
N LYS A 143 5.01 27.55 -6.93
CA LYS A 143 3.57 27.45 -6.61
C LYS A 143 3.36 26.26 -5.67
N PRO A 144 2.46 26.41 -4.68
CA PRO A 144 2.04 25.29 -3.85
C PRO A 144 1.45 24.15 -4.68
N GLU A 145 1.81 22.91 -4.32
CA GLU A 145 1.23 21.69 -4.84
C GLU A 145 0.25 21.11 -3.83
N ASN A 146 -0.84 20.57 -4.33
CA ASN A 146 -1.85 19.92 -3.50
C ASN A 146 -1.54 18.43 -3.37
N ALA A 147 -1.45 17.90 -2.14
CA ALA A 147 -1.15 16.51 -1.87
C ALA A 147 -2.16 15.54 -2.50
N TYR A 148 -3.46 15.88 -2.50
CA TYR A 148 -4.50 15.05 -3.09
C TYR A 148 -4.38 14.96 -4.61
N THR A 149 -4.06 16.08 -5.26
CA THR A 149 -3.85 16.10 -6.73
C THR A 149 -2.65 15.25 -7.10
N LEU A 150 -1.51 15.45 -6.41
CA LEU A 150 -0.29 14.68 -6.68
C LEU A 150 -0.50 13.18 -6.43
N HIS A 151 -1.20 12.83 -5.36
CA HIS A 151 -1.55 11.43 -5.04
C HIS A 151 -2.45 10.81 -6.12
N ALA A 152 -3.49 11.53 -6.58
CA ALA A 152 -4.37 11.04 -7.64
C ALA A 152 -3.62 10.82 -8.96
N GLU A 153 -2.72 11.74 -9.34
CA GLU A 153 -1.86 11.58 -10.51
C GLU A 153 -0.90 10.40 -10.38
N LEU A 154 -0.33 10.16 -9.19
CA LEU A 154 0.50 8.99 -8.92
C LEU A 154 -0.32 7.69 -9.04
N GLN A 155 -1.51 7.62 -8.46
CA GLN A 155 -2.40 6.47 -8.57
C GLN A 155 -2.73 6.16 -10.03
N GLN A 156 -3.10 7.18 -10.82
CA GLN A 156 -3.38 7.02 -12.24
C GLN A 156 -2.16 6.53 -13.01
N THR A 157 -0.99 7.11 -12.77
CA THR A 157 0.27 6.68 -13.39
C THR A 157 0.60 5.23 -13.10
N MET A 158 0.46 4.81 -11.84
CA MET A 158 0.71 3.43 -11.42
C MET A 158 -0.30 2.47 -12.02
N ASN A 159 -1.58 2.85 -12.09
CA ASN A 159 -2.62 2.05 -12.71
C ASN A 159 -2.38 1.83 -14.21
N ASP A 160 -1.99 2.88 -14.94
CA ASP A 160 -1.83 2.85 -16.39
C ASP A 160 -0.53 2.18 -16.83
N LEU A 161 0.58 2.42 -16.13
CA LEU A 161 1.93 2.03 -16.55
C LEU A 161 2.50 0.83 -15.74
N VAL A 162 2.00 0.58 -14.54
CA VAL A 162 2.51 -0.47 -13.62
C VAL A 162 1.38 -1.37 -13.12
N GLY A 163 0.33 -1.50 -13.92
CA GLY A 163 -0.82 -2.36 -13.63
C GLY A 163 -0.48 -3.86 -13.70
N ILE A 164 -1.51 -4.70 -13.93
CA ILE A 164 -1.36 -6.17 -13.95
C ILE A 164 -0.47 -6.63 -15.12
N ILE A 165 -0.63 -6.03 -16.30
CA ILE A 165 0.20 -6.28 -17.48
C ILE A 165 1.13 -5.10 -17.65
N ARG A 166 2.42 -5.36 -17.75
CA ARG A 166 3.49 -4.35 -17.75
C ARG A 166 4.50 -4.65 -18.82
N THR A 167 5.01 -3.61 -19.46
CA THR A 167 6.13 -3.70 -20.39
C THR A 167 7.31 -2.86 -19.90
N ALA A 168 8.52 -3.17 -20.37
CA ALA A 168 9.70 -2.41 -19.97
C ALA A 168 9.62 -0.91 -20.33
N PRO A 169 9.10 -0.50 -21.52
CA PRO A 169 8.89 0.91 -21.82
C PRO A 169 7.90 1.62 -20.87
N GLU A 170 6.80 0.97 -20.49
CA GLU A 170 5.81 1.52 -19.56
C GLU A 170 6.41 1.71 -18.17
N ILE A 171 7.17 0.71 -17.69
CA ILE A 171 7.87 0.82 -16.41
C ILE A 171 8.87 1.99 -16.44
N GLN A 172 9.61 2.18 -17.53
CA GLN A 172 10.53 3.31 -17.66
C GLN A 172 9.79 4.65 -17.61
N GLN A 173 8.66 4.77 -18.32
CA GLN A 173 7.82 5.97 -18.25
C GLN A 173 7.31 6.24 -16.84
N ALA A 174 6.93 5.18 -16.10
CA ALA A 174 6.51 5.32 -14.71
C ALA A 174 7.64 5.83 -13.82
N LEU A 175 8.86 5.34 -13.99
CA LEU A 175 10.04 5.82 -13.26
C LEU A 175 10.29 7.31 -13.53
N ASP A 176 10.24 7.71 -14.80
CA ASP A 176 10.42 9.12 -15.20
C ASP A 176 9.33 10.01 -14.56
N LYS A 177 8.07 9.54 -14.54
CA LYS A 177 6.97 10.24 -13.87
C LYS A 177 7.14 10.32 -12.35
N ILE A 178 7.61 9.26 -11.71
CA ILE A 178 7.91 9.26 -10.27
C ILE A 178 8.99 10.30 -9.94
N ASP A 179 10.01 10.46 -10.79
CA ASP A 179 11.03 11.48 -10.58
C ASP A 179 10.47 12.90 -10.75
N GLU A 180 9.57 13.14 -11.71
CA GLU A 180 8.80 14.40 -11.79
C GLU A 180 7.99 14.65 -10.51
N PHE A 181 7.29 13.63 -9.99
CA PHE A 181 6.52 13.73 -8.75
C PHE A 181 7.39 14.04 -7.53
N LYS A 182 8.59 13.48 -7.42
CA LYS A 182 9.54 13.80 -6.34
C LYS A 182 9.94 15.29 -6.35
N VAL A 183 10.13 15.88 -7.54
CA VAL A 183 10.40 17.30 -7.67
C VAL A 183 9.20 18.14 -7.22
N ARG A 184 8.01 17.77 -7.64
CA ARG A 184 6.76 18.44 -7.26
C ARG A 184 6.43 18.26 -5.78
N TYR A 185 6.72 17.10 -5.21
CA TYR A 185 6.53 16.80 -3.79
C TYR A 185 7.20 17.83 -2.87
N ALA A 186 8.37 18.34 -3.26
CA ALA A 186 9.06 19.37 -2.49
C ALA A 186 8.27 20.70 -2.37
N ASN A 187 7.23 20.89 -3.18
CA ASN A 187 6.36 22.05 -3.17
C ASN A 187 4.99 21.80 -2.54
N ILE A 188 4.76 20.63 -1.95
CA ILE A 188 3.49 20.34 -1.27
C ILE A 188 3.31 21.31 -0.10
N GLU A 189 2.09 21.85 -0.02
CA GLU A 189 1.62 22.64 1.11
C GLU A 189 0.42 21.95 1.77
N ALA A 190 0.55 21.70 3.07
CA ALA A 190 -0.53 21.16 3.88
C ALA A 190 -1.21 22.30 4.64
N ASP A 191 -2.37 22.72 4.14
CA ASP A 191 -3.19 23.76 4.75
C ASP A 191 -3.79 23.31 6.09
N GLY A 192 -4.02 24.27 6.97
CA GLY A 192 -4.79 24.07 8.19
C GLY A 192 -3.95 23.74 9.42
N LYS A 193 -4.60 23.19 10.44
CA LYS A 193 -3.96 22.85 11.71
C LYS A 193 -3.17 21.55 11.63
N ARG A 194 -2.04 21.46 12.34
CA ARG A 194 -1.20 20.25 12.38
C ARG A 194 -1.92 19.00 12.92
N PRO A 195 -2.65 19.08 14.05
CA PRO A 195 -3.38 17.92 14.58
C PRO A 195 -4.50 17.48 13.62
N PHE A 196 -4.60 16.15 13.37
CA PHE A 196 -5.64 15.53 12.53
C PHE A 196 -5.72 16.11 11.11
N ASN A 197 -4.58 16.39 10.49
CA ASN A 197 -4.50 16.95 9.14
C ASN A 197 -4.40 15.84 8.09
N PRO A 198 -5.48 15.51 7.36
CA PRO A 198 -5.46 14.43 6.38
C PRO A 198 -4.57 14.76 5.17
N GLY A 199 -4.47 16.05 4.77
CA GLY A 199 -3.59 16.48 3.69
C GLY A 199 -2.12 16.26 4.03
N TRP A 200 -1.73 16.50 5.28
CA TRP A 200 -0.39 16.18 5.76
C TRP A 200 -0.11 14.68 5.81
N HIS A 201 -1.06 13.88 6.31
CA HIS A 201 -0.92 12.41 6.30
C HIS A 201 -0.78 11.84 4.89
N LEU A 202 -1.41 12.46 3.90
CA LEU A 202 -1.28 12.05 2.52
C LEU A 202 0.06 12.49 1.90
N ALA A 203 0.66 13.56 2.44
CA ALA A 203 1.92 14.12 1.93
C ALA A 203 3.17 13.42 2.47
N ILE A 204 3.09 12.70 3.60
CA ILE A 204 4.22 11.97 4.21
C ILE A 204 4.06 10.47 3.97
#